data_9b9f34e4105effc1716ffb31ccb8200a
#
_entry.id   9b9f34e4105effc1716ffb31ccb8200a
#
_cell.length_a   1.000
_cell.length_b   1.000
_cell.length_c   1.000
_cell.angle_alpha   90.00
_cell.angle_beta   90.00
_cell.angle_gamma   90.00
#
_symmetry.space_group_name_H-M   'P 1'
#
loop_
_entity.id
_entity.type
_entity.pdbx_description
1 polymer ?
#
loop_
_entity_poly.entity_id
_entity_poly.type
_entity_poly.pdbx_seq_one_letter_code
_entity_poly.pdbx_strand_id
1 'polypeptide(L)' 'MINYSTDPRIILTLDTGGTNMVFGAMQRGEFIVEPLTLPAHADNLDLCLQTMVEGFRTIIDQLDERPAA' A
#
# COMPACT_ATOMS: atom_id res chain seq x y z
N MET A 1 7.45 7.97 -19.19
CA MET A 1 6.82 8.09 -17.87
C MET A 1 5.41 7.54 -17.89
N ILE A 2 5.06 6.78 -16.86
CA ILE A 2 3.72 6.23 -16.76
C ILE A 2 2.73 7.32 -16.34
N ASN A 3 1.62 7.43 -17.05
CA ASN A 3 0.57 8.36 -16.70
C ASN A 3 -0.49 7.63 -15.86
N TYR A 4 -0.39 7.73 -14.55
CA TYR A 4 -1.27 7.01 -13.63
C TYR A 4 -2.73 7.46 -13.72
N SER A 5 -3.00 8.65 -14.22
CA SER A 5 -4.38 9.15 -14.30
C SER A 5 -5.21 8.46 -15.38
N THR A 6 -4.54 7.83 -16.37
CA THR A 6 -5.21 7.11 -17.46
C THR A 6 -4.99 5.60 -17.42
N ASP A 7 -4.07 5.13 -16.57
CA ASP A 7 -3.74 3.72 -16.46
C ASP A 7 -4.80 3.02 -15.58
N PRO A 8 -5.52 1.99 -16.08
CA PRO A 8 -6.55 1.30 -15.31
C PRO A 8 -6.00 0.30 -14.29
N ARG A 9 -4.69 0.09 -14.24
CA ARG A 9 -4.09 -0.85 -13.31
C ARG A 9 -4.17 -0.34 -11.87
N ILE A 10 -4.34 -1.28 -10.95
CA ILE A 10 -4.30 -0.96 -9.52
C ILE A 10 -2.85 -0.99 -9.06
N ILE A 11 -2.44 0.06 -8.39
CA ILE A 11 -1.08 0.21 -7.87
C ILE A 11 -1.15 0.27 -6.36
N LEU A 12 -0.42 -0.63 -5.71
CA LEU A 12 -0.28 -0.58 -4.25
C LEU A 12 0.71 0.52 -3.88
N THR A 13 0.39 1.27 -2.84
CA THR A 13 1.21 2.38 -2.37
C THR A 13 1.67 2.14 -0.95
N LEU A 14 2.87 2.62 -0.65
CA LEU A 14 3.43 2.57 0.70
C LEU A 14 4.17 3.87 0.96
N ASP A 15 3.76 4.57 2.00
CA ASP A 15 4.46 5.76 2.48
C ASP A 15 5.04 5.45 3.85
N THR A 16 6.36 5.53 3.97
CA THR A 16 7.07 5.31 5.23
C THR A 16 7.59 6.63 5.74
N GLY A 17 6.99 7.13 6.78
CA GLY A 17 7.42 8.40 7.38
C GLY A 17 7.46 8.28 8.90
N GLY A 18 8.62 8.58 9.50
CA GLY A 18 8.75 8.54 10.94
C GLY A 18 8.52 7.13 11.51
N THR A 19 7.51 6.97 12.35
CA THR A 19 7.26 5.73 13.07
C THR A 19 6.15 4.88 12.49
N ASN A 20 5.52 5.33 11.41
CA ASN A 20 4.38 4.63 10.83
C ASN A 20 4.57 4.35 9.34
N MET A 21 3.89 3.31 8.87
CA MET A 21 3.74 3.02 7.45
C MET A 21 2.28 3.20 7.06
N VAL A 22 2.03 3.88 5.94
CA VAL A 22 0.68 4.08 5.42
C VAL A 22 0.55 3.33 4.10
N PHE A 23 -0.37 2.39 4.07
CA PHE A 23 -0.63 1.54 2.90
C PHE A 23 -1.89 2.01 2.19
N GLY A 24 -1.89 1.89 0.87
CA GLY A 24 -3.05 2.25 0.08
C GLY A 24 -3.05 1.56 -1.27
N ALA A 25 -4.06 1.87 -2.06
CA ALA A 25 -4.14 1.41 -3.43
C ALA A 25 -4.73 2.53 -4.28
N MET A 26 -4.17 2.71 -5.46
CA MET A 26 -4.59 3.73 -6.41
C MET A 26 -4.97 3.11 -7.74
N GLN A 27 -5.95 3.71 -8.38
CA GLN A 27 -6.32 3.38 -9.75
C GLN A 27 -6.71 4.67 -10.46
N ARG A 28 -6.14 4.89 -11.63
CA ARG A 28 -6.40 6.11 -12.44
C ARG A 28 -6.13 7.40 -11.68
N GLY A 29 -5.10 7.40 -10.83
CA GLY A 29 -4.70 8.58 -10.07
C GLY A 29 -5.50 8.85 -8.83
N GLU A 30 -6.39 7.95 -8.44
CA GLU A 30 -7.23 8.12 -7.25
C GLU A 30 -7.06 6.95 -6.28
N PHE A 31 -7.13 7.25 -4.99
CA PHE A 31 -7.17 6.20 -3.97
C PHE A 31 -8.52 5.50 -4.01
N ILE A 32 -8.48 4.16 -4.04
CA ILE A 32 -9.69 3.33 -4.13
C ILE A 32 -9.98 2.54 -2.87
N VAL A 33 -9.13 2.66 -1.85
CA VAL A 33 -9.32 2.06 -0.52
C VAL A 33 -8.98 3.10 0.53
N GLU A 34 -9.48 2.92 1.74
CA GLU A 34 -9.06 3.74 2.86
C GLU A 34 -7.62 3.42 3.25
N PRO A 35 -6.78 4.44 3.52
CA PRO A 35 -5.41 4.19 3.93
C PRO A 35 -5.34 3.39 5.22
N LEU A 36 -4.43 2.42 5.26
CA LEU A 36 -4.15 1.62 6.44
C LEU A 36 -2.83 2.09 7.06
N THR A 37 -2.86 2.52 8.30
CA THR A 37 -1.67 2.95 9.02
C THR A 37 -1.25 1.89 10.02
N LEU A 38 -0.01 1.44 9.92
CA LEU A 38 0.57 0.45 10.85
C LEU A 38 1.90 0.98 11.38
N PRO A 39 2.31 0.52 12.60
CA PRO A 39 3.62 0.92 13.12
C PRO A 39 4.76 0.38 12.25
N ALA A 40 5.78 1.20 12.05
CA ALA A 40 6.88 0.84 11.15
C ALA A 40 7.86 -0.16 11.76
N HIS A 41 7.99 -0.20 13.10
CA HIS A 41 8.98 -1.05 13.78
C HIS A 41 10.39 -0.86 13.24
N ALA A 42 10.82 0.39 13.09
CA ALA A 42 12.09 0.72 12.44
C ALA A 42 13.31 0.15 13.18
N ASP A 43 13.17 -0.20 14.45
CA ASP A 43 14.23 -0.78 15.28
C ASP A 43 14.29 -2.30 15.16
N ASN A 44 13.38 -2.94 14.43
CA ASN A 44 13.35 -4.39 14.26
C ASN A 44 12.98 -4.73 12.82
N LEU A 45 13.97 -5.15 12.05
CA LEU A 45 13.79 -5.43 10.62
C LEU A 45 12.78 -6.54 10.37
N ASP A 46 12.79 -7.60 11.17
CA ASP A 46 11.86 -8.71 10.99
C ASP A 46 10.41 -8.27 11.18
N LEU A 47 10.14 -7.48 12.22
CA LEU A 47 8.81 -6.94 12.46
C LEU A 47 8.42 -5.95 11.37
N CYS A 48 9.36 -5.14 10.89
CA CYS A 48 9.13 -4.21 9.80
C CYS A 48 8.66 -4.95 8.54
N LEU A 49 9.36 -6.02 8.17
CA LEU A 49 9.00 -6.82 7.00
C LEU A 49 7.66 -7.52 7.16
N GLN A 50 7.38 -8.06 8.35
CA GLN A 50 6.08 -8.66 8.64
C GLN A 50 4.95 -7.66 8.52
N THR A 51 5.16 -6.45 9.04
CA THR A 51 4.18 -5.38 8.95
C THR A 51 3.90 -5.00 7.50
N MET A 52 4.94 -4.94 6.66
CA MET A 52 4.76 -4.66 5.24
C MET A 52 3.90 -5.73 4.56
N VAL A 53 4.17 -7.00 4.83
CA VAL A 53 3.39 -8.10 4.26
C VAL A 53 1.94 -8.04 4.73
N GLU A 54 1.71 -7.82 6.01
CA GLU A 54 0.36 -7.72 6.56
C GLU A 54 -0.40 -6.53 5.99
N GLY A 55 0.26 -5.39 5.87
CA GLY A 55 -0.35 -4.18 5.32
C GLY A 55 -0.81 -4.38 3.89
N PHE A 56 0.06 -4.89 3.03
CA PHE A 56 -0.30 -5.15 1.64
C PHE A 56 -1.37 -6.22 1.52
N ARG A 57 -1.30 -7.28 2.34
CA ARG A 57 -2.32 -8.33 2.32
C ARG A 57 -3.69 -7.77 2.70
N THR A 58 -3.76 -6.92 3.71
CA THR A 58 -5.00 -6.29 4.14
C THR A 58 -5.58 -5.42 3.03
N ILE A 59 -4.73 -4.64 2.34
CA ILE A 59 -5.18 -3.81 1.22
C ILE A 59 -5.68 -4.68 0.08
N ILE A 60 -4.96 -5.74 -0.26
CA ILE A 60 -5.37 -6.66 -1.34
C ILE A 60 -6.74 -7.30 -1.04
N ASP A 61 -6.97 -7.66 0.21
CA ASP A 61 -8.26 -8.26 0.62
C ASP A 61 -9.44 -7.31 0.46
N GLN A 62 -9.20 -6.00 0.43
CA GLN A 62 -10.25 -5.00 0.23
C GLN A 62 -10.55 -4.77 -1.26
N LEU A 63 -9.73 -5.29 -2.16
CA LEU A 63 -9.86 -5.04 -3.58
C LEU A 63 -10.68 -6.13 -4.25
N ASP A 64 -11.50 -5.74 -5.23
CA ASP A 64 -12.29 -6.69 -6.04
C ASP A 64 -11.46 -7.33 -7.14
N GLU A 65 -10.34 -6.72 -7.49
CA GLU A 65 -9.44 -7.25 -8.52
C GLU A 65 -8.00 -7.16 -8.03
N ARG A 66 -7.12 -7.99 -8.63
CA ARG A 66 -5.74 -8.05 -8.20
C ARG A 66 -4.94 -6.84 -8.69
N PRO A 67 -4.05 -6.29 -7.85
CA PRO A 67 -3.20 -5.19 -8.27
C PRO A 67 -2.16 -5.63 -9.30
N ALA A 68 -1.74 -4.67 -10.13
CA ALA A 68 -0.68 -4.89 -11.11
C ALA A 68 0.71 -4.69 -10.51
N ALA A 69 0.80 -3.99 -9.40
CA ALA A 69 2.09 -3.72 -8.76
C ALA A 69 1.92 -3.45 -7.28
#